data_e9ca1f34b87fd2474fa5f27201d1a635
#
_entry.id   e9ca1f34b87fd2474fa5f27201d1a635
#
_cell.length_a   1.000
_cell.length_b   1.000
_cell.length_c   1.000
_cell.angle_alpha   90.00
_cell.angle_beta   90.00
_cell.angle_gamma   90.00
#
_symmetry.space_group_name_H-M   'P 1'
#
loop_
_entity.id
_entity.type
_entity.pdbx_description
1 polymer ?
#
loop_
_entity_poly.entity_id
_entity_poly.type
_entity_poly.pdbx_seq_one_letter_code
_entity_poly.pdbx_strand_id
1 'polypeptide(L)'
;GMRLVKRVPHAGARVVILNRETMADLYAVREALEGMACRMAAIRMTDQEILNLQQLLETHALQIDATDGQAYMQSEGDFDFHYQIALGSRNQLLIDLLAGELYQLLRMCRYRTSRLAQRTQPALQQHRHIVDALMARDGELAEILMRRHISGAWRTISEMIEDEDL
;
A
#
# COMPACT_ATOMS: atom_id res chain seq x y z
N GLY A 1 -14.07 -6.06 15.19
CA GLY A 1 -12.85 -6.54 15.81
C GLY A 1 -11.80 -6.81 14.75
N MET A 2 -10.62 -6.24 14.88
CA MET A 2 -9.52 -6.44 13.92
C MET A 2 -9.27 -7.94 13.71
N ARG A 3 -9.35 -8.40 12.47
CA ARG A 3 -9.07 -9.79 12.06
C ARG A 3 -7.61 -10.22 12.29
N LEU A 4 -6.77 -9.32 12.83
CA LEU A 4 -5.36 -9.56 13.18
C LEU A 4 -5.16 -10.40 14.44
N VAL A 5 -6.19 -10.51 15.28
CA VAL A 5 -6.09 -11.23 16.55
C VAL A 5 -7.31 -12.14 16.69
N LYS A 6 -7.08 -13.43 16.72
CA LYS A 6 -8.11 -14.42 17.05
C LYS A 6 -8.07 -14.65 18.56
N ARG A 7 -9.17 -14.30 19.25
CA ARG A 7 -9.33 -14.71 20.66
C ARG A 7 -9.58 -16.22 20.70
N VAL A 8 -8.68 -16.94 21.33
CA VAL A 8 -8.86 -18.35 21.60
C VAL A 8 -9.30 -18.47 23.06
N PRO A 9 -10.50 -19.04 23.36
CA PRO A 9 -10.95 -19.24 24.72
C PRO A 9 -9.85 -19.97 25.52
N HIS A 10 -9.52 -19.49 26.72
CA HIS A 10 -8.51 -20.01 27.64
C HIS A 10 -7.03 -19.94 27.18
N ALA A 11 -6.74 -19.46 25.94
CA ALA A 11 -5.37 -19.33 25.41
C ALA A 11 -4.94 -17.90 25.07
N GLY A 12 -5.78 -16.89 25.39
CA GLY A 12 -5.49 -15.49 25.14
C GLY A 12 -5.70 -15.05 23.68
N ALA A 13 -4.99 -14.00 23.27
CA ALA A 13 -5.06 -13.45 21.93
C ALA A 13 -3.90 -14.04 21.10
N ARG A 14 -4.19 -14.64 19.96
CA ARG A 14 -3.18 -15.06 18.98
C ARG A 14 -3.20 -14.10 17.79
N VAL A 15 -2.01 -13.66 17.37
CA VAL A 15 -1.84 -12.95 16.10
C VAL A 15 -2.25 -13.91 14.97
N VAL A 16 -3.04 -13.41 14.03
CA VAL A 16 -3.41 -14.19 12.85
C VAL A 16 -2.14 -14.45 12.03
N ILE A 17 -1.83 -15.72 11.85
CA ILE A 17 -0.77 -16.12 10.91
C ILE A 17 -1.32 -15.84 9.51
N LEU A 18 -0.68 -14.94 8.78
CA LEU A 18 -1.01 -14.65 7.40
C LEU A 18 -0.38 -15.74 6.51
N ASN A 19 -1.10 -16.84 6.31
CA ASN A 19 -0.70 -17.84 5.34
C ASN A 19 -0.83 -17.30 3.89
N ARG A 20 -0.28 -18.02 2.93
CA ARG A 20 -0.24 -17.62 1.52
C ARG A 20 -1.65 -17.35 0.96
N GLU A 21 -2.63 -18.17 1.29
CA GLU A 21 -4.02 -18.02 0.85
C GLU A 21 -4.64 -16.71 1.39
N THR A 22 -4.54 -16.49 2.71
CA THR A 22 -5.04 -15.26 3.34
C THR A 22 -4.35 -14.01 2.78
N MET A 23 -3.05 -14.09 2.47
CA MET A 23 -2.33 -12.99 1.84
C MET A 23 -2.79 -12.76 0.40
N ALA A 24 -3.03 -13.81 -0.39
CA ALA A 24 -3.56 -13.69 -1.74
C ALA A 24 -4.92 -12.95 -1.73
N ASP A 25 -5.85 -13.38 -0.86
CA ASP A 25 -7.15 -12.74 -0.68
C ASP A 25 -7.01 -11.28 -0.28
N LEU A 26 -6.11 -10.99 0.67
CA LEU A 26 -5.87 -9.62 1.11
C LEU A 26 -5.32 -8.73 -0.02
N TYR A 27 -4.39 -9.24 -0.83
CA TYR A 27 -3.86 -8.49 -1.96
C TYR A 27 -4.91 -8.26 -3.05
N ALA A 28 -5.82 -9.22 -3.29
CA ALA A 28 -6.96 -9.02 -4.19
C ALA A 28 -7.92 -7.92 -3.69
N VAL A 29 -8.22 -7.90 -2.39
CA VAL A 29 -9.03 -6.85 -1.76
C VAL A 29 -8.30 -5.49 -1.84
N ARG A 30 -7.01 -5.44 -1.54
CA ARG A 30 -6.19 -4.22 -1.68
C ARG A 30 -6.25 -3.66 -3.09
N GLU A 31 -6.03 -4.52 -4.08
CA GLU A 31 -6.06 -4.13 -5.50
C GLU A 31 -7.37 -3.43 -5.86
N ALA A 32 -8.50 -3.99 -5.43
CA ALA A 32 -9.82 -3.42 -5.70
C ALA A 32 -10.03 -2.09 -4.96
N LEU A 33 -9.77 -2.04 -3.66
CA LEU A 33 -10.05 -0.87 -2.83
C LEU A 33 -9.06 0.27 -3.06
N GLU A 34 -7.76 -0.01 -3.11
CA GLU A 34 -6.75 1.03 -3.32
C GLU A 34 -6.78 1.55 -4.76
N GLY A 35 -7.10 0.71 -5.75
CA GLY A 35 -7.35 1.14 -7.12
C GLY A 35 -8.51 2.12 -7.20
N MET A 36 -9.64 1.79 -6.59
CA MET A 36 -10.81 2.68 -6.53
C MET A 36 -10.52 3.97 -5.76
N ALA A 37 -9.79 3.90 -4.65
CA ALA A 37 -9.37 5.08 -3.90
C ALA A 37 -8.52 6.01 -4.77
N CYS A 38 -7.60 5.47 -5.55
CA CYS A 38 -6.73 6.21 -6.46
C CYS A 38 -7.54 6.90 -7.58
N ARG A 39 -8.51 6.19 -8.19
CA ARG A 39 -9.45 6.78 -9.17
C ARG A 39 -10.19 7.99 -8.61
N MET A 40 -10.72 7.87 -7.39
CA MET A 40 -11.44 8.96 -6.73
C MET A 40 -10.51 10.09 -6.32
N ALA A 41 -9.30 9.79 -5.85
CA ALA A 41 -8.30 10.76 -5.47
C ALA A 41 -7.90 11.66 -6.65
N ALA A 42 -7.78 11.12 -7.86
CA ALA A 42 -7.47 11.89 -9.06
C ALA A 42 -8.46 13.03 -9.32
N ILE A 43 -9.73 12.83 -8.93
CA ILE A 43 -10.79 13.83 -9.14
C ILE A 43 -10.96 14.75 -7.92
N ARG A 44 -10.69 14.25 -6.70
CA ARG A 44 -11.09 14.88 -5.44
C ARG A 44 -9.96 15.57 -4.68
N MET A 45 -8.72 15.16 -4.90
CA MET A 45 -7.57 15.84 -4.32
C MET A 45 -7.39 17.24 -4.90
N THR A 46 -6.99 18.16 -4.06
CA THR A 46 -6.53 19.48 -4.51
C THR A 46 -5.16 19.39 -5.18
N ASP A 47 -4.79 20.37 -5.99
CA ASP A 47 -3.45 20.42 -6.60
C ASP A 47 -2.36 20.43 -5.54
N GLN A 48 -2.58 21.12 -4.41
CA GLN A 48 -1.63 21.16 -3.31
C GLN A 48 -1.42 19.78 -2.66
N GLU A 49 -2.48 18.99 -2.50
CA GLU A 49 -2.35 17.62 -1.94
C GLU A 49 -1.58 16.71 -2.89
N ILE A 50 -1.76 16.85 -4.21
CA ILE A 50 -1.00 16.08 -5.19
C ILE A 50 0.47 16.53 -5.20
N LEU A 51 0.75 17.82 -5.09
CA LEU A 51 2.12 18.32 -4.94
C LEU A 51 2.78 17.81 -3.65
N ASN A 52 2.02 17.72 -2.55
CA ASN A 52 2.53 17.14 -1.29
C ASN A 52 2.88 15.63 -1.48
N LEU A 53 2.08 14.88 -2.25
CA LEU A 53 2.44 13.49 -2.60
C LEU A 53 3.74 13.42 -3.40
N GLN A 54 3.94 14.33 -4.34
CA GLN A 54 5.17 14.39 -5.12
C GLN A 54 6.39 14.66 -4.21
N GLN A 55 6.28 15.63 -3.29
CA GLN A 55 7.32 15.92 -2.31
C GLN A 55 7.59 14.74 -1.37
N LEU A 56 6.54 14.02 -0.97
CA LEU A 56 6.67 12.80 -0.19
C LEU A 56 7.51 11.75 -0.92
N LEU A 57 7.29 11.56 -2.23
CA LEU A 57 8.08 10.62 -3.03
C LEU A 57 9.55 11.03 -3.17
N GLU A 58 9.86 12.33 -3.22
CA GLU A 58 11.25 12.80 -3.18
C GLU A 58 11.92 12.48 -1.83
N THR A 59 11.19 12.63 -0.73
CA THR A 59 11.67 12.21 0.60
C THR A 59 11.92 10.69 0.65
N HIS A 60 11.04 9.90 0.07
CA HIS A 60 11.22 8.45 -0.04
C HIS A 60 12.44 8.09 -0.90
N ALA A 61 12.69 8.82 -2.00
CA ALA A 61 13.87 8.61 -2.84
C ALA A 61 15.16 8.78 -2.02
N LEU A 62 15.27 9.86 -1.25
CA LEU A 62 16.41 10.11 -0.38
C LEU A 62 16.60 9.02 0.70
N GLN A 63 15.51 8.47 1.24
CA GLN A 63 15.57 7.36 2.19
C GLN A 63 16.05 6.06 1.55
N ILE A 64 15.64 5.78 0.30
CA ILE A 64 16.11 4.63 -0.47
C ILE A 64 17.60 4.77 -0.75
N ASP A 65 18.06 5.95 -1.18
CA ASP A 65 19.48 6.24 -1.45
C ASP A 65 20.33 6.09 -0.19
N ALA A 66 19.82 6.53 0.96
CA ALA A 66 20.50 6.38 2.26
C ALA A 66 20.68 4.91 2.70
N THR A 67 19.96 3.97 2.08
CA THR A 67 20.07 2.52 2.32
C THR A 67 20.72 1.78 1.15
N ASP A 68 21.37 2.47 0.24
CA ASP A 68 21.93 1.91 -1.01
C ASP A 68 20.90 1.07 -1.79
N GLY A 69 19.63 1.50 -1.77
CA GLY A 69 18.54 0.82 -2.45
C GLY A 69 18.04 -0.45 -1.77
N GLN A 70 18.50 -0.77 -0.55
CA GLN A 70 18.16 -2.04 0.11
C GLN A 70 16.76 -2.06 0.72
N ALA A 71 16.18 -0.90 1.01
CA ALA A 71 14.85 -0.82 1.62
C ALA A 71 14.05 0.39 1.14
N TYR A 72 12.73 0.19 1.00
CA TYR A 72 11.76 1.25 0.76
C TYR A 72 10.71 1.22 1.87
N MET A 73 11.04 1.76 3.02
CA MET A 73 10.18 1.78 4.20
C MET A 73 9.43 3.11 4.29
N GLN A 74 8.11 3.04 4.30
CA GLN A 74 7.24 4.20 4.51
C GLN A 74 6.82 4.24 5.98
N SER A 75 7.00 5.40 6.63
CA SER A 75 6.53 5.65 7.98
C SER A 75 5.00 5.73 8.03
N GLU A 76 4.43 5.78 9.23
CA GLU A 76 2.97 5.79 9.42
C GLU A 76 2.32 7.12 9.04
N GLY A 77 1.02 7.06 8.76
CA GLY A 77 0.17 8.22 8.61
C GLY A 77 0.60 9.10 7.42
N ASP A 78 0.95 10.34 7.69
CA ASP A 78 1.24 11.34 6.67
C ASP A 78 2.45 11.00 5.78
N PHE A 79 3.31 10.10 6.25
CA PHE A 79 4.47 9.60 5.50
C PHE A 79 4.19 8.30 4.72
N ASP A 80 2.95 7.83 4.70
CA ASP A 80 2.51 6.64 3.95
C ASP A 80 1.76 7.06 2.68
N PHE A 81 2.34 6.80 1.52
CA PHE A 81 1.77 7.13 0.22
C PHE A 81 0.35 6.58 0.01
N HIS A 82 0.13 5.31 0.37
CA HIS A 82 -1.17 4.66 0.21
C HIS A 82 -2.23 5.25 1.16
N TYR A 83 -1.81 5.63 2.37
CA TYR A 83 -2.67 6.30 3.34
C TYR A 83 -3.15 7.65 2.81
N GLN A 84 -2.24 8.47 2.25
CA GLN A 84 -2.58 9.77 1.67
C GLN A 84 -3.56 9.64 0.50
N ILE A 85 -3.40 8.64 -0.36
CA ILE A 85 -4.34 8.36 -1.45
C ILE A 85 -5.72 7.94 -0.89
N ALA A 86 -5.76 7.09 0.13
CA ALA A 86 -7.02 6.72 0.77
C ALA A 86 -7.76 7.94 1.31
N LEU A 87 -7.08 8.85 2.03
CA LEU A 87 -7.65 10.13 2.48
C LEU A 87 -8.09 11.00 1.30
N GLY A 88 -7.26 11.10 0.27
CA GLY A 88 -7.53 11.87 -0.94
C GLY A 88 -8.74 11.38 -1.74
N SER A 89 -9.14 10.14 -1.56
CA SER A 89 -10.35 9.59 -2.17
C SER A 89 -11.63 10.32 -1.73
N ARG A 90 -11.62 10.96 -0.56
CA ARG A 90 -12.81 11.59 0.06
C ARG A 90 -14.02 10.65 0.16
N ASN A 91 -13.80 9.35 0.10
CA ASN A 91 -14.84 8.35 0.30
C ASN A 91 -14.68 7.78 1.71
N GLN A 92 -15.60 8.15 2.60
CA GLN A 92 -15.49 7.79 4.02
C GLN A 92 -15.41 6.27 4.23
N LEU A 93 -16.16 5.46 3.45
CA LEU A 93 -16.10 4.00 3.57
C LEU A 93 -14.72 3.44 3.17
N LEU A 94 -14.11 3.97 2.10
CA LEU A 94 -12.74 3.58 1.72
C LEU A 94 -11.72 4.02 2.77
N ILE A 95 -11.88 5.22 3.34
CA ILE A 95 -11.00 5.73 4.40
C ILE A 95 -11.10 4.84 5.64
N ASP A 96 -12.32 4.52 6.09
CA ASP A 96 -12.56 3.68 7.26
C ASP A 96 -11.94 2.28 7.10
N LEU A 97 -11.98 1.73 5.89
CA LEU A 97 -11.37 0.44 5.58
C LEU A 97 -9.84 0.55 5.45
N LEU A 98 -9.34 1.41 4.57
CA LEU A 98 -7.93 1.44 4.17
C LEU A 98 -7.03 2.15 5.17
N ALA A 99 -7.51 3.26 5.77
CA ALA A 99 -6.78 4.05 6.76
C ALA A 99 -7.21 3.73 8.19
N GLY A 100 -8.22 2.90 8.37
CA GLY A 100 -8.75 2.46 9.66
C GLY A 100 -8.59 0.96 9.88
N GLU A 101 -9.63 0.18 9.60
CA GLU A 101 -9.75 -1.23 10.00
C GLU A 101 -8.64 -2.14 9.44
N LEU A 102 -8.25 -1.94 8.18
CA LEU A 102 -7.24 -2.76 7.51
C LEU A 102 -5.84 -2.16 7.58
N TYR A 103 -5.70 -0.92 8.03
CA TYR A 103 -4.45 -0.16 7.90
C TYR A 103 -3.22 -0.91 8.45
N GLN A 104 -3.28 -1.42 9.66
CA GLN A 104 -2.15 -2.11 10.28
C GLN A 104 -1.82 -3.42 9.54
N LEU A 105 -2.85 -4.15 9.08
CA LEU A 105 -2.67 -5.36 8.31
C LEU A 105 -2.00 -5.08 6.96
N LEU A 106 -2.44 -4.03 6.27
CA LEU A 106 -1.88 -3.60 4.99
C LEU A 106 -0.43 -3.12 5.18
N ARG A 107 -0.12 -2.42 6.27
CA ARG A 107 1.25 -2.04 6.60
C ARG A 107 2.16 -3.24 6.82
N MET A 108 1.71 -4.26 7.55
CA MET A 108 2.49 -5.49 7.72
C MET A 108 2.82 -6.13 6.37
N CYS A 109 1.86 -6.17 5.45
CA CYS A 109 2.09 -6.69 4.09
C CYS A 109 3.10 -5.84 3.32
N ARG A 110 2.98 -4.51 3.37
CA ARG A 110 3.92 -3.58 2.72
C ARG A 110 5.32 -3.68 3.33
N TYR A 111 5.44 -3.85 4.65
CA TYR A 111 6.73 -4.02 5.31
C TYR A 111 7.51 -5.23 4.80
N ARG A 112 6.84 -6.32 4.43
CA ARG A 112 7.50 -7.49 3.83
C ARG A 112 8.09 -7.18 2.45
N THR A 113 7.35 -6.46 1.59
CA THR A 113 7.84 -6.06 0.26
C THR A 113 8.89 -4.96 0.32
N SER A 114 8.84 -4.09 1.35
CA SER A 114 9.74 -2.94 1.46
C SER A 114 11.21 -3.30 1.68
N ARG A 115 11.48 -4.53 2.12
CA ARG A 115 12.83 -5.07 2.35
C ARG A 115 13.38 -5.86 1.18
N LEU A 116 12.64 -5.93 0.08
CA LEU A 116 13.09 -6.61 -1.13
C LEU A 116 13.83 -5.60 -2.01
N ALA A 117 15.15 -5.63 -2.01
CA ALA A 117 15.98 -4.68 -2.76
C ALA A 117 15.57 -4.55 -4.23
N GLN A 118 15.20 -5.68 -4.87
CA GLN A 118 14.71 -5.68 -6.26
C GLN A 118 13.37 -4.94 -6.45
N ARG A 119 12.65 -4.61 -5.36
CA ARG A 119 11.36 -3.91 -5.41
C ARG A 119 11.46 -2.43 -5.09
N THR A 120 12.51 -1.97 -4.45
CA THR A 120 12.61 -0.59 -3.93
C THR A 120 12.49 0.45 -5.04
N GLN A 121 13.38 0.44 -6.02
CA GLN A 121 13.35 1.39 -7.14
C GLN A 121 12.12 1.20 -8.05
N PRO A 122 11.74 -0.03 -8.46
CA PRO A 122 10.49 -0.23 -9.21
C PRO A 122 9.25 0.27 -8.49
N ALA A 123 9.12 0.07 -7.17
CA ALA A 123 7.98 0.54 -6.42
C ALA A 123 7.91 2.07 -6.36
N LEU A 124 9.04 2.75 -6.11
CA LEU A 124 9.11 4.21 -6.14
C LEU A 124 8.71 4.76 -7.52
N GLN A 125 9.22 4.15 -8.60
CA GLN A 125 8.88 4.57 -9.96
C GLN A 125 7.40 4.36 -10.27
N GLN A 126 6.81 3.26 -9.81
CA GLN A 126 5.37 3.02 -9.94
C GLN A 126 4.54 4.07 -9.19
N HIS A 127 4.96 4.47 -7.97
CA HIS A 127 4.31 5.55 -7.24
C HIS A 127 4.39 6.88 -7.99
N ARG A 128 5.54 7.21 -8.62
CA ARG A 128 5.68 8.42 -9.45
C ARG A 128 4.69 8.41 -10.62
N HIS A 129 4.58 7.30 -11.35
CA HIS A 129 3.60 7.19 -12.43
C HIS A 129 2.15 7.35 -11.94
N ILE A 130 1.84 6.88 -10.73
CA ILE A 130 0.52 7.10 -10.13
C ILE A 130 0.30 8.61 -9.87
N VAL A 131 1.29 9.31 -9.31
CA VAL A 131 1.21 10.76 -9.09
C VAL A 131 1.05 11.52 -10.40
N ASP A 132 1.77 11.11 -11.46
CA ASP A 132 1.61 11.72 -12.79
C ASP A 132 0.16 11.60 -13.30
N ALA A 133 -0.47 10.43 -13.11
CA ALA A 133 -1.88 10.23 -13.47
C ALA A 133 -2.83 11.07 -12.60
N LEU A 134 -2.53 11.23 -11.30
CA LEU A 134 -3.28 12.12 -10.40
C LEU A 134 -3.17 13.59 -10.85
N MET A 135 -1.98 14.05 -11.23
CA MET A 135 -1.75 15.40 -11.75
C MET A 135 -2.50 15.64 -13.06
N ALA A 136 -2.56 14.64 -13.93
CA ALA A 136 -3.32 14.66 -15.18
C ALA A 136 -4.85 14.56 -14.95
N ARG A 137 -5.29 14.34 -13.70
CA ARG A 137 -6.70 14.07 -13.36
C ARG A 137 -7.29 12.85 -14.08
N ASP A 138 -6.43 11.93 -14.52
CA ASP A 138 -6.83 10.68 -15.18
C ASP A 138 -7.08 9.58 -14.14
N GLY A 139 -8.33 9.53 -13.66
CA GLY A 139 -8.72 8.55 -12.63
C GLY A 139 -8.69 7.11 -13.14
N GLU A 140 -8.92 6.86 -14.43
CA GLU A 140 -8.86 5.50 -14.99
C GLU A 140 -7.42 4.99 -15.04
N LEU A 141 -6.51 5.82 -15.53
CA LEU A 141 -5.09 5.49 -15.54
C LEU A 141 -4.55 5.32 -14.12
N ALA A 142 -4.90 6.22 -13.19
CA ALA A 142 -4.49 6.14 -11.79
C ALA A 142 -4.93 4.83 -11.13
N GLU A 143 -6.18 4.39 -11.36
CA GLU A 143 -6.70 3.09 -10.90
C GLU A 143 -5.89 1.93 -11.47
N ILE A 144 -5.68 1.89 -12.79
CA ILE A 144 -4.95 0.81 -13.46
C ILE A 144 -3.51 0.72 -12.94
N LEU A 145 -2.83 1.85 -12.76
CA LEU A 145 -1.46 1.90 -12.25
C LEU A 145 -1.37 1.41 -10.80
N MET A 146 -2.31 1.83 -9.93
CA MET A 146 -2.37 1.35 -8.55
C MET A 146 -2.63 -0.16 -8.49
N ARG A 147 -3.57 -0.67 -9.27
CA ARG A 147 -3.85 -2.12 -9.35
C ARG A 147 -2.61 -2.92 -9.78
N ARG A 148 -1.90 -2.46 -10.83
CA ARG A 148 -0.66 -3.08 -11.30
C ARG A 148 0.46 -3.04 -10.28
N HIS A 149 0.57 -1.93 -9.52
CA HIS A 149 1.52 -1.80 -8.43
C HIS A 149 1.28 -2.87 -7.36
N ILE A 150 0.03 -3.03 -6.91
CA ILE A 150 -0.35 -3.99 -5.86
C ILE A 150 -0.21 -5.43 -6.32
N SER A 151 -0.73 -5.77 -7.52
CA SER A 151 -0.61 -7.12 -8.06
C SER A 151 0.85 -7.49 -8.35
N GLY A 152 1.68 -6.53 -8.77
CA GLY A 152 3.12 -6.72 -8.94
C GLY A 152 3.83 -6.99 -7.62
N ALA A 153 3.43 -6.32 -6.53
CA ALA A 153 3.96 -6.58 -5.20
C ALA A 153 3.60 -8.00 -4.72
N TRP A 154 2.35 -8.42 -4.91
CA TRP A 154 1.91 -9.78 -4.59
C TRP A 154 2.72 -10.83 -5.35
N ARG A 155 2.88 -10.67 -6.67
CA ARG A 155 3.64 -11.60 -7.51
C ARG A 155 5.04 -11.83 -6.97
N THR A 156 5.75 -10.76 -6.64
CA THR A 156 7.10 -10.85 -6.09
C THR A 156 7.13 -11.57 -4.73
N ILE A 157 6.18 -11.28 -3.85
CA ILE A 157 6.10 -11.94 -2.54
C ILE A 157 5.75 -13.43 -2.70
N SER A 158 4.76 -13.74 -3.52
CA SER A 158 4.26 -15.11 -3.68
C SER A 158 5.29 -16.09 -4.26
N GLU A 159 6.30 -15.56 -4.98
CA GLU A 159 7.43 -16.34 -5.49
C GLU A 159 8.48 -16.63 -4.41
N MET A 160 8.48 -15.87 -3.31
CA MET A 160 9.47 -15.96 -2.23
C MET A 160 8.97 -16.69 -0.98
N ILE A 161 7.67 -16.87 -0.87
CA ILE A 161 7.03 -17.53 0.26
C ILE A 161 6.88 -19.01 -0.08
N GLU A 162 7.70 -19.87 0.54
CA GLU A 162 7.42 -21.28 0.62
C GLU A 162 6.27 -21.52 1.60
N ASP A 163 5.42 -22.52 1.36
CA ASP A 163 4.14 -22.72 2.07
C ASP A 163 4.29 -22.97 3.60
N GLU A 164 5.52 -23.12 4.11
CA GLU A 164 5.84 -23.38 5.52
C GLU A 164 6.35 -22.16 6.32
N ASP A 165 6.56 -20.99 5.68
CA ASP A 165 7.28 -19.86 6.30
C ASP A 165 6.36 -18.69 6.72
N LEU A 166 5.07 -18.91 6.93
CA LEU A 166 4.09 -17.86 7.30
C LEU A 166 3.55 -18.03 8.70
#